data_863d7a2ce8f29fe4324296de14fdbeef
#
_entry.id   863d7a2ce8f29fe4324296de14fdbeef
#
_cell.length_a   1.000
_cell.length_b   1.000
_cell.length_c   1.000
_cell.angle_alpha   90.00
_cell.angle_beta   90.00
_cell.angle_gamma   90.00
#
_symmetry.space_group_name_H-M   'P 1'
#
loop_
_entity.id
_entity.type
_entity.pdbx_description
1 polymer ?
#
loop_
_entity_poly.entity_id
_entity_poly.type
_entity_poly.pdbx_seq_one_letter_code
_entity_poly.pdbx_strand_id
1 'polypeptide(L)'
;MTAAAAKVAKPTVTILAAISKAYHDAMAEDPKVITLGEDLADPEGGGIAKITKGLSTAFGDDRVRSTPISEQAIMGAAIGASLAGYKPVAEIMLMNFTTVAMDMITNHAAKLRFMSGGQTSVPIVIRTMTGLGFGSGGQHCDYLEAWFAHTA
;
A
#
# COMPACT_ATOMS: atom_id res chain seq x y z
N MET A 1 1.30 42.62 -33.01
CA MET A 1 1.78 42.25 -31.66
C MET A 1 0.90 41.10 -31.15
N THR A 2 1.37 39.90 -31.29
CA THR A 2 0.68 38.67 -30.81
C THR A 2 0.95 38.50 -29.33
N ALA A 3 -0.10 38.62 -28.50
CA ALA A 3 0.00 38.34 -27.08
C ALA A 3 0.32 36.84 -26.88
N ALA A 4 1.48 36.53 -26.32
CA ALA A 4 1.83 35.19 -25.93
C ALA A 4 0.89 34.74 -24.83
N ALA A 5 0.09 33.71 -25.10
CA ALA A 5 -0.77 33.11 -24.10
C ALA A 5 0.09 32.59 -22.92
N ALA A 6 -0.14 33.16 -21.74
CA ALA A 6 0.53 32.72 -20.52
C ALA A 6 0.20 31.25 -20.29
N LYS A 7 1.23 30.40 -20.29
CA LYS A 7 1.10 28.97 -19.94
C LYS A 7 0.65 28.90 -18.48
N VAL A 8 -0.59 28.54 -18.24
CA VAL A 8 -1.08 28.25 -16.88
C VAL A 8 -0.27 27.07 -16.35
N ALA A 9 0.53 27.31 -15.32
CA ALA A 9 1.30 26.26 -14.67
C ALA A 9 0.33 25.24 -14.08
N LYS A 10 0.49 23.96 -14.46
CA LYS A 10 -0.29 22.88 -13.83
C LYS A 10 0.06 22.80 -12.34
N PRO A 11 -0.93 22.67 -11.45
CA PRO A 11 -0.63 22.51 -10.03
C PRO A 11 0.23 21.27 -9.83
N THR A 12 1.34 21.42 -9.11
CA THR A 12 2.23 20.33 -8.74
C THR A 12 1.88 19.85 -7.33
N VAL A 13 1.83 18.54 -7.13
CA VAL A 13 1.63 17.91 -5.83
C VAL A 13 2.80 16.98 -5.54
N THR A 14 3.12 16.76 -4.27
CA THR A 14 4.11 15.74 -3.88
C THR A 14 3.54 14.35 -4.11
N ILE A 15 4.42 13.34 -4.31
CA ILE A 15 4.01 11.94 -4.42
C ILE A 15 3.22 11.51 -3.16
N LEU A 16 3.69 11.92 -1.97
CA LEU A 16 3.00 11.68 -0.69
C LEU A 16 1.56 12.19 -0.71
N ALA A 17 1.36 13.45 -1.08
CA ALA A 17 0.03 14.05 -1.13
C ALA A 17 -0.87 13.38 -2.18
N ALA A 18 -0.30 12.97 -3.31
CA ALA A 18 -1.04 12.26 -4.35
C ALA A 18 -1.52 10.88 -3.88
N ILE A 19 -0.65 10.12 -3.20
CA ILE A 19 -1.01 8.81 -2.65
C ILE A 19 -2.05 8.96 -1.53
N SER A 20 -1.85 9.91 -0.60
CA SER A 20 -2.82 10.18 0.47
C SER A 20 -4.20 10.54 -0.11
N LYS A 21 -4.22 11.40 -1.12
CA LYS A 21 -5.47 11.74 -1.80
C LYS A 21 -6.12 10.52 -2.46
N ALA A 22 -5.34 9.66 -3.11
CA ALA A 22 -5.87 8.44 -3.74
C ALA A 22 -6.51 7.49 -2.71
N TYR A 23 -5.95 7.38 -1.50
CA TYR A 23 -6.57 6.64 -0.41
C TYR A 23 -7.93 7.23 -0.03
N HIS A 24 -7.97 8.55 0.21
CA HIS A 24 -9.22 9.22 0.57
C HIS A 24 -10.30 9.05 -0.50
N ASP A 25 -9.95 9.25 -1.76
CA ASP A 25 -10.89 9.10 -2.88
C ASP A 25 -11.42 7.66 -2.97
N ALA A 26 -10.52 6.67 -3.00
CA ALA A 26 -10.89 5.25 -3.12
C ALA A 26 -11.75 4.76 -1.94
N MET A 27 -11.40 5.16 -0.71
CA MET A 27 -12.16 4.79 0.49
C MET A 27 -13.51 5.50 0.58
N ALA A 28 -13.64 6.71 0.04
CA ALA A 28 -14.90 7.42 -0.04
C ALA A 28 -15.84 6.80 -1.09
N GLU A 29 -15.30 6.35 -2.22
CA GLU A 29 -16.07 5.77 -3.32
C GLU A 29 -16.51 4.33 -3.04
N ASP A 30 -15.69 3.52 -2.36
CA ASP A 30 -15.98 2.10 -2.16
C ASP A 30 -15.76 1.68 -0.69
N PRO A 31 -16.82 1.26 0.02
CA PRO A 31 -16.72 0.79 1.41
C PRO A 31 -15.92 -0.50 1.57
N LYS A 32 -15.63 -1.22 0.49
CA LYS A 32 -14.82 -2.44 0.50
C LYS A 32 -13.31 -2.15 0.46
N VAL A 33 -12.91 -0.93 0.17
CA VAL A 33 -11.50 -0.52 0.25
C VAL A 33 -11.12 -0.39 1.72
N ILE A 34 -10.11 -1.15 2.13
CA ILE A 34 -9.54 -1.15 3.49
C ILE A 34 -8.02 -1.01 3.39
N THR A 35 -7.40 -0.53 4.44
CA THR A 35 -5.93 -0.55 4.54
C THR A 35 -5.49 -1.20 5.84
N LEU A 36 -4.39 -1.92 5.81
CA LEU A 36 -3.79 -2.58 6.97
C LEU A 36 -2.27 -2.57 6.88
N GLY A 37 -1.63 -2.44 8.01
CA GLY A 37 -0.17 -2.33 8.16
C GLY A 37 0.21 -1.72 9.49
N GLU A 38 1.50 -1.49 9.69
CA GLU A 38 2.03 -0.97 10.94
C GLU A 38 1.76 0.53 11.08
N ASP A 39 1.28 0.95 12.25
CA ASP A 39 1.11 2.35 12.68
C ASP A 39 0.22 3.21 11.75
N LEU A 40 -0.72 2.60 11.03
CA LEU A 40 -1.49 3.30 9.98
C LEU A 40 -2.60 4.20 10.51
N ALA A 41 -3.17 3.91 11.68
CA ALA A 41 -4.25 4.69 12.23
C ALA A 41 -3.76 6.02 12.84
N ASP A 42 -4.68 6.96 13.02
CA ASP A 42 -4.33 8.31 13.51
C ASP A 42 -3.70 8.33 14.90
N PRO A 43 -4.10 7.48 15.87
CA PRO A 43 -3.42 7.43 17.17
C PRO A 43 -1.93 7.10 17.07
N GLU A 44 -1.50 6.29 16.10
CA GLU A 44 -0.10 5.95 15.84
C GLU A 44 0.58 6.94 14.88
N GLY A 45 -0.17 7.85 14.28
CA GLY A 45 0.36 8.95 13.48
C GLY A 45 0.17 8.87 11.98
N GLY A 46 -0.48 7.83 11.46
CA GLY A 46 -0.79 7.67 10.03
C GLY A 46 0.37 7.14 9.20
N GLY A 47 1.10 6.17 9.74
CA GLY A 47 2.27 5.54 9.13
C GLY A 47 3.53 6.40 9.16
N ILE A 48 4.68 5.78 8.90
CA ILE A 48 6.00 6.46 8.94
C ILE A 48 6.08 7.69 8.03
N ALA A 49 5.44 7.64 6.86
CA ALA A 49 5.40 8.74 5.90
C ALA A 49 4.14 9.60 6.04
N LYS A 50 3.30 9.34 7.03
CA LYS A 50 2.03 10.05 7.30
C LYS A 50 1.06 10.04 6.11
N ILE A 51 1.15 9.02 5.26
CA ILE A 51 0.30 8.89 4.07
C ILE A 51 -1.14 8.58 4.44
N THR A 52 -1.36 7.80 5.51
CA THR A 52 -2.68 7.37 5.98
C THR A 52 -3.25 8.28 7.07
N LYS A 53 -2.55 9.38 7.39
CA LYS A 53 -3.02 10.34 8.40
C LYS A 53 -4.39 10.92 8.02
N GLY A 54 -5.31 10.89 8.96
CA GLY A 54 -6.70 11.34 8.78
C GLY A 54 -7.65 10.25 8.30
N LEU A 55 -7.14 9.11 7.80
CA LEU A 55 -8.01 8.06 7.27
C LEU A 55 -8.84 7.36 8.34
N SER A 56 -8.24 7.00 9.49
CA SER A 56 -9.01 6.31 10.54
C SER A 56 -10.04 7.23 11.19
N THR A 57 -9.73 8.52 11.29
CA THR A 57 -10.69 9.54 11.72
C THR A 57 -11.86 9.66 10.74
N ALA A 58 -11.60 9.58 9.43
CA ALA A 58 -12.62 9.75 8.39
C ALA A 58 -13.44 8.47 8.13
N PHE A 59 -12.82 7.29 8.19
CA PHE A 59 -13.42 6.03 7.73
C PHE A 59 -13.53 4.95 8.81
N GLY A 60 -13.01 5.20 10.01
CA GLY A 60 -13.05 4.29 11.15
C GLY A 60 -11.92 3.25 11.16
N ASP A 61 -11.65 2.73 12.37
CA ASP A 61 -10.57 1.76 12.61
C ASP A 61 -10.85 0.38 11.99
N ASP A 62 -12.11 0.08 11.69
CA ASP A 62 -12.47 -1.14 10.98
C ASP A 62 -11.96 -1.16 9.53
N ARG A 63 -11.76 -0.01 8.95
CA ARG A 63 -11.25 0.14 7.57
C ARG A 63 -9.79 0.57 7.50
N VAL A 64 -9.24 1.12 8.58
CA VAL A 64 -7.84 1.55 8.69
C VAL A 64 -7.22 0.83 9.89
N ARG A 65 -6.57 -0.28 9.64
CA ARG A 65 -6.12 -1.18 10.70
C ARG A 65 -4.62 -1.07 10.92
N SER A 66 -4.23 -0.56 12.08
CA SER A 66 -2.87 -0.75 12.58
C SER A 66 -2.69 -2.18 13.05
N THR A 67 -1.53 -2.76 12.72
CA THR A 67 -1.17 -4.13 13.07
C THR A 67 0.09 -4.17 13.91
N PRO A 68 0.33 -5.24 14.66
CA PRO A 68 1.67 -5.53 15.17
C PRO A 68 2.67 -5.69 14.02
N ILE A 69 3.97 -5.61 14.32
CA ILE A 69 5.05 -5.91 13.37
C ILE A 69 5.00 -7.39 13.01
N SER A 70 4.44 -7.69 11.85
CA SER A 70 4.27 -9.06 11.36
C SER A 70 3.93 -9.04 9.87
N GLU A 71 4.88 -8.78 9.02
CA GLU A 71 4.68 -8.53 7.59
C GLU A 71 4.05 -9.71 6.87
N GLN A 72 4.41 -10.93 7.25
CA GLN A 72 3.77 -12.14 6.72
C GLN A 72 2.28 -12.21 7.09
N ALA A 73 1.93 -11.87 8.32
CA ALA A 73 0.53 -11.85 8.77
C ALA A 73 -0.26 -10.70 8.12
N ILE A 74 0.35 -9.53 7.93
CA ILE A 74 -0.26 -8.40 7.20
C ILE A 74 -0.65 -8.85 5.79
N MET A 75 0.28 -9.46 5.06
CA MET A 75 0.01 -9.95 3.72
C MET A 75 -1.01 -11.09 3.70
N GLY A 76 -0.92 -12.04 4.63
CA GLY A 76 -1.91 -13.11 4.75
C GLY A 76 -3.32 -12.59 5.03
N ALA A 77 -3.45 -11.60 5.92
CA ALA A 77 -4.73 -10.95 6.23
C ALA A 77 -5.29 -10.20 5.01
N ALA A 78 -4.44 -9.48 4.26
CA ALA A 78 -4.85 -8.80 3.03
C ALA A 78 -5.36 -9.80 1.98
N ILE A 79 -4.64 -10.90 1.78
CA ILE A 79 -5.07 -11.96 0.86
C ILE A 79 -6.42 -12.53 1.31
N GLY A 80 -6.57 -12.88 2.59
CA GLY A 80 -7.82 -13.40 3.14
C GLY A 80 -8.98 -12.42 2.98
N ALA A 81 -8.74 -11.13 3.26
CA ALA A 81 -9.75 -10.08 3.07
C ALA A 81 -10.16 -9.94 1.59
N SER A 82 -9.20 -10.06 0.66
CA SER A 82 -9.51 -10.01 -0.78
C SER A 82 -10.37 -11.18 -1.23
N LEU A 83 -10.12 -12.39 -0.71
CA LEU A 83 -10.96 -13.57 -0.96
C LEU A 83 -12.38 -13.42 -0.38
N ALA A 84 -12.53 -12.65 0.70
CA ALA A 84 -13.81 -12.27 1.29
C ALA A 84 -14.51 -11.13 0.55
N GLY A 85 -13.94 -10.62 -0.53
CA GLY A 85 -14.54 -9.59 -1.39
C GLY A 85 -14.21 -8.14 -1.02
N TYR A 86 -13.25 -7.92 -0.11
CA TYR A 86 -12.67 -6.59 0.14
C TYR A 86 -11.61 -6.24 -0.90
N LYS A 87 -11.22 -4.97 -0.92
CA LYS A 87 -10.14 -4.42 -1.75
C LYS A 87 -9.05 -3.85 -0.85
N PRO A 88 -8.18 -4.70 -0.30
CA PRO A 88 -7.19 -4.25 0.65
C PRO A 88 -6.00 -3.57 -0.01
N VAL A 89 -5.53 -2.51 0.63
CA VAL A 89 -4.21 -1.94 0.43
C VAL A 89 -3.37 -2.33 1.63
N ALA A 90 -2.44 -3.26 1.43
CA ALA A 90 -1.52 -3.70 2.47
C ALA A 90 -0.25 -2.85 2.44
N GLU A 91 0.12 -2.28 3.57
CA GLU A 91 1.40 -1.59 3.70
C GLU A 91 2.42 -2.49 4.37
N ILE A 92 3.54 -2.70 3.69
CA ILE A 92 4.79 -3.14 4.30
C ILE A 92 5.66 -1.89 4.40
N MET A 93 6.01 -1.50 5.61
CA MET A 93 6.60 -0.20 5.92
C MET A 93 7.79 0.14 5.02
N LEU A 94 8.72 -0.80 4.84
CA LEU A 94 9.90 -0.65 4.00
C LEU A 94 10.07 -1.87 3.09
N MET A 95 10.62 -1.65 1.89
CA MET A 95 10.79 -2.71 0.89
C MET A 95 11.63 -3.88 1.40
N ASN A 96 12.66 -3.63 2.20
CA ASN A 96 13.45 -4.68 2.82
C ASN A 96 12.61 -5.71 3.58
N PHE A 97 11.55 -5.26 4.24
CA PHE A 97 10.69 -6.14 5.06
C PHE A 97 9.69 -6.93 4.24
N THR A 98 9.55 -6.63 2.94
CA THR A 98 8.81 -7.51 2.04
C THR A 98 9.44 -8.90 1.96
N THR A 99 10.74 -9.02 2.29
CA THR A 99 11.44 -10.32 2.35
C THR A 99 10.80 -11.27 3.36
N VAL A 100 10.28 -10.76 4.49
CA VAL A 100 9.54 -11.55 5.49
C VAL A 100 8.20 -12.03 4.94
N ALA A 101 7.57 -11.25 4.07
CA ALA A 101 6.27 -11.53 3.48
C ALA A 101 6.31 -12.22 2.11
N MET A 102 7.51 -12.50 1.58
CA MET A 102 7.67 -13.01 0.21
C MET A 102 6.91 -14.30 -0.06
N ASP A 103 6.79 -15.20 0.90
CA ASP A 103 5.98 -16.41 0.74
C ASP A 103 4.51 -16.06 0.43
N MET A 104 3.92 -15.14 1.20
CA MET A 104 2.54 -14.69 0.97
C MET A 104 2.38 -14.01 -0.38
N ILE A 105 3.38 -13.26 -0.82
CA ILE A 105 3.35 -12.56 -2.11
C ILE A 105 3.49 -13.54 -3.27
N THR A 106 4.54 -14.38 -3.25
CA THR A 106 4.90 -15.23 -4.39
C THR A 106 4.10 -16.53 -4.47
N ASN A 107 3.86 -17.20 -3.34
CA ASN A 107 3.18 -18.50 -3.32
C ASN A 107 1.67 -18.41 -3.12
N HIS A 108 1.19 -17.30 -2.56
CA HIS A 108 -0.24 -17.10 -2.34
C HIS A 108 -0.83 -16.03 -3.26
N ALA A 109 -0.49 -14.75 -3.10
CA ALA A 109 -1.13 -13.68 -3.88
C ALA A 109 -0.98 -13.90 -5.39
N ALA A 110 0.24 -14.18 -5.86
CA ALA A 110 0.52 -14.35 -7.28
C ALA A 110 -0.08 -15.64 -7.88
N LYS A 111 -0.25 -16.70 -7.09
CA LYS A 111 -0.57 -18.04 -7.63
C LYS A 111 -1.98 -18.55 -7.32
N LEU A 112 -2.68 -18.00 -6.35
CA LEU A 112 -4.01 -18.50 -5.96
C LEU A 112 -5.00 -18.59 -7.13
N ARG A 113 -4.98 -17.60 -8.04
CA ARG A 113 -5.86 -17.66 -9.22
C ARG A 113 -5.56 -18.87 -10.10
N PHE A 114 -4.29 -19.13 -10.39
CA PHE A 114 -3.89 -20.29 -11.18
C PHE A 114 -4.19 -21.60 -10.45
N MET A 115 -3.80 -21.70 -9.17
CA MET A 115 -3.97 -22.92 -8.37
C MET A 115 -5.43 -23.27 -8.11
N SER A 116 -6.33 -22.28 -8.12
CA SER A 116 -7.78 -22.53 -7.99
C SER A 116 -8.48 -22.77 -9.33
N GLY A 117 -7.76 -22.90 -10.43
CA GLY A 117 -8.35 -23.01 -11.76
C GLY A 117 -9.18 -21.79 -12.16
N GLY A 118 -8.79 -20.61 -11.69
CA GLY A 118 -9.46 -19.34 -12.00
C GLY A 118 -10.67 -19.02 -11.10
N GLN A 119 -10.99 -19.87 -10.12
CA GLN A 119 -12.16 -19.68 -9.25
C GLN A 119 -11.99 -18.54 -8.24
N THR A 120 -10.75 -18.17 -7.90
CA THR A 120 -10.45 -17.09 -7.00
C THR A 120 -9.61 -16.00 -7.68
N SER A 121 -9.62 -14.81 -7.12
CA SER A 121 -8.70 -13.72 -7.47
C SER A 121 -8.25 -13.01 -6.20
N VAL A 122 -7.08 -12.38 -6.27
CA VAL A 122 -6.50 -11.66 -5.14
C VAL A 122 -6.27 -10.20 -5.55
N PRO A 123 -7.33 -9.37 -5.60
CA PRO A 123 -7.24 -7.96 -5.99
C PRO A 123 -6.72 -7.11 -4.82
N ILE A 124 -5.42 -7.16 -4.58
CA ILE A 124 -4.75 -6.40 -3.52
C ILE A 124 -3.79 -5.38 -4.11
N VAL A 125 -3.55 -4.32 -3.36
CA VAL A 125 -2.44 -3.40 -3.59
C VAL A 125 -1.44 -3.59 -2.45
N ILE A 126 -0.17 -3.76 -2.77
CA ILE A 126 0.92 -3.80 -1.79
C ILE A 126 1.68 -2.49 -1.92
N ARG A 127 1.74 -1.72 -0.85
CA ARG A 127 2.49 -0.47 -0.80
C ARG A 127 3.69 -0.61 0.11
N THR A 128 4.82 -0.14 -0.36
CA THR A 128 6.06 -0.08 0.42
C THR A 128 6.89 1.13 0.01
N MET A 129 7.91 1.44 0.77
CA MET A 129 8.88 2.50 0.47
C MET A 129 10.27 1.92 0.33
N THR A 130 11.09 2.58 -0.51
CA THR A 130 12.48 2.20 -0.75
C THR A 130 13.34 3.42 -1.02
N GLY A 131 14.66 3.26 -1.02
CA GLY A 131 15.60 4.26 -1.47
C GLY A 131 15.62 5.54 -0.67
N LEU A 132 15.39 5.46 0.62
CA LEU A 132 15.27 6.62 1.49
C LEU A 132 16.59 7.37 1.61
N GLY A 133 16.63 8.60 1.09
CA GLY A 133 17.82 9.45 1.08
C GLY A 133 18.27 10.01 2.45
N PHE A 134 17.71 9.54 3.56
CA PHE A 134 18.03 10.01 4.91
C PHE A 134 18.96 9.10 5.71
N GLY A 135 19.69 8.22 5.05
CA GLY A 135 20.78 7.48 5.69
C GLY A 135 20.35 6.36 6.62
N SER A 136 19.25 5.67 6.32
CA SER A 136 18.68 4.59 7.16
C SER A 136 19.51 3.30 7.15
N GLY A 137 20.60 3.23 6.37
CA GLY A 137 21.46 2.05 6.27
C GLY A 137 20.93 0.98 5.31
N GLY A 138 21.72 -0.06 5.07
CA GLY A 138 21.45 -1.09 4.07
C GLY A 138 20.16 -1.88 4.28
N GLN A 139 19.75 -2.09 5.53
CA GLN A 139 18.55 -2.87 5.86
C GLN A 139 17.23 -2.12 5.64
N HIS A 140 17.27 -0.84 5.23
CA HIS A 140 16.11 0.02 5.08
C HIS A 140 16.05 0.73 3.73
N CYS A 141 16.99 0.46 2.82
CA CYS A 141 17.17 1.23 1.59
C CYS A 141 17.32 0.38 0.33
N ASP A 142 17.14 -0.94 0.40
CA ASP A 142 17.29 -1.81 -0.76
C ASP A 142 16.19 -1.59 -1.80
N TYR A 143 16.55 -1.77 -3.06
CA TYR A 143 15.66 -1.81 -4.21
C TYR A 143 15.48 -3.26 -4.64
N LEU A 144 14.36 -3.88 -4.24
CA LEU A 144 14.08 -5.29 -4.49
C LEU A 144 13.04 -5.50 -5.61
N GLU A 145 12.80 -4.50 -6.45
CA GLU A 145 11.77 -4.53 -7.49
C GLU A 145 11.94 -5.71 -8.46
N ALA A 146 13.20 -6.11 -8.71
CA ALA A 146 13.51 -7.25 -9.56
C ALA A 146 12.93 -8.58 -9.03
N TRP A 147 12.79 -8.74 -7.72
CA TRP A 147 12.18 -9.94 -7.13
C TRP A 147 10.71 -10.06 -7.50
N PHE A 148 10.00 -8.92 -7.49
CA PHE A 148 8.58 -8.89 -7.87
C PHE A 148 8.40 -9.03 -9.38
N ALA A 149 9.25 -8.39 -10.17
CA ALA A 149 9.22 -8.52 -11.61
C ALA A 149 9.50 -9.95 -12.09
N HIS A 150 10.25 -10.75 -11.32
CA HIS A 150 10.54 -12.15 -11.60
C HIS A 150 9.47 -13.12 -11.07
N THR A 151 8.52 -12.66 -10.28
CA THR A 151 7.43 -13.46 -9.73
C THR A 151 6.31 -13.57 -10.75
N ALA A 152 5.99 -14.80 -11.16
CA ALA A 152 4.92 -15.10 -12.12
C ALA A 152 3.54 -15.09 -11.44
#